data_555f74d56a90f9dfdfc5b537d0d40143
#
_entry.id   555f74d56a90f9dfdfc5b537d0d40143
#
_cell.length_a   1.000
_cell.length_b   1.000
_cell.length_c   1.000
_cell.angle_alpha   90.00
_cell.angle_beta   90.00
_cell.angle_gamma   90.00
#
_symmetry.space_group_name_H-M   'P 1'
#
loop_
_entity.id
_entity.type
_entity.pdbx_description
1 polymer ?
#
loop_
_entity_poly.entity_id
_entity_poly.type
_entity_poly.pdbx_seq_one_letter_code
_entity_poly.pdbx_strand_id
1 'polypeptide(L)'
;MYKWIVLMKILSGTSNPSLSKSISKHLKLKLVNTNIKNFADGEIYVEINENIRGNSVFVIQSTATPANDNLMELLLCIDALRRSSAKNITAVIPYFGYARQDRKVVPRTSISAKLVSNLITNAGADRVVTVDLHAGQIQGFFDIPVDNLFATPIFARHIKRKIKSKNLICVAPDVG
;
A
#
# COMPACT_ATOMS: atom_id res chain seq x y z
N MET A 1 1.19 -3.75 -36.77
CA MET A 1 1.93 -3.49 -35.53
C MET A 1 0.94 -3.10 -34.45
N TYR A 2 0.49 -4.07 -33.64
CA TYR A 2 -0.47 -3.82 -32.55
C TYR A 2 0.21 -3.01 -31.45
N LYS A 3 -0.19 -1.77 -31.28
CA LYS A 3 0.23 -0.92 -30.16
C LYS A 3 -0.48 -1.46 -28.93
N TRP A 4 0.21 -2.24 -28.09
CA TRP A 4 -0.30 -2.69 -26.80
C TRP A 4 -0.52 -1.45 -25.94
N ILE A 5 -1.78 -1.03 -25.78
CA ILE A 5 -2.13 0.03 -24.82
C ILE A 5 -2.06 -0.63 -23.44
N VAL A 6 -1.03 -0.31 -22.70
CA VAL A 6 -0.94 -0.70 -21.28
C VAL A 6 -2.02 0.07 -20.53
N LEU A 7 -3.06 -0.61 -20.14
CA LEU A 7 -4.13 -0.02 -19.34
C LEU A 7 -3.74 -0.06 -17.87
N MET A 8 -4.00 1.05 -17.18
CA MET A 8 -3.89 1.12 -15.73
C MET A 8 -5.15 0.56 -15.08
N LYS A 9 -4.99 -0.33 -14.12
CA LYS A 9 -6.05 -0.96 -13.33
C LYS A 9 -5.84 -0.72 -11.85
N ILE A 10 -6.91 -0.68 -11.08
CA ILE A 10 -6.88 -0.50 -9.62
C ILE A 10 -7.59 -1.68 -8.97
N LEU A 11 -6.84 -2.44 -8.15
CA LEU A 11 -7.39 -3.48 -7.28
C LEU A 11 -7.53 -2.92 -5.87
N SER A 12 -8.70 -3.06 -5.27
CA SER A 12 -8.94 -2.69 -3.88
C SER A 12 -8.86 -3.93 -3.00
N GLY A 13 -8.00 -3.88 -2.01
CA GLY A 13 -8.14 -4.77 -0.86
C GLY A 13 -9.26 -4.30 0.07
N THR A 14 -9.42 -5.02 1.19
CA THR A 14 -10.53 -4.83 2.14
C THR A 14 -10.24 -3.86 3.27
N SER A 15 -8.97 -3.47 3.50
CA SER A 15 -8.57 -2.62 4.63
C SER A 15 -9.16 -1.21 4.59
N ASN A 16 -9.35 -0.62 3.39
CA ASN A 16 -9.93 0.72 3.23
C ASN A 16 -10.66 0.89 1.89
N PRO A 17 -11.85 0.29 1.72
CA PRO A 17 -12.61 0.39 0.47
C PRO A 17 -13.04 1.81 0.12
N SER A 18 -13.24 2.68 1.12
CA SER A 18 -13.64 4.08 0.89
C SER A 18 -12.52 4.88 0.21
N LEU A 19 -11.27 4.67 0.60
CA LEU A 19 -10.11 5.28 -0.04
C LEU A 19 -9.97 4.79 -1.49
N SER A 20 -10.06 3.49 -1.71
CA SER A 20 -9.97 2.88 -3.04
C SER A 20 -11.06 3.42 -3.98
N LYS A 21 -12.30 3.53 -3.51
CA LYS A 21 -13.41 4.13 -4.25
C LYS A 21 -13.16 5.61 -4.58
N SER A 22 -12.60 6.36 -3.63
CA SER A 22 -12.29 7.79 -3.83
C SER A 22 -11.20 7.98 -4.88
N ILE A 23 -10.15 7.16 -4.84
CA ILE A 23 -9.06 7.15 -5.85
C ILE A 23 -9.62 6.76 -7.22
N SER A 24 -10.39 5.68 -7.29
CA SER A 24 -11.06 5.20 -8.51
C SER A 24 -11.90 6.31 -9.16
N LYS A 25 -12.72 7.00 -8.37
CA LYS A 25 -13.55 8.13 -8.83
C LYS A 25 -12.68 9.30 -9.34
N HIS A 26 -11.62 9.65 -8.61
CA HIS A 26 -10.72 10.74 -8.98
C HIS A 26 -9.99 10.47 -10.30
N LEU A 27 -9.51 9.25 -10.48
CA LEU A 27 -8.80 8.81 -11.69
C LEU A 27 -9.74 8.41 -12.83
N LYS A 28 -11.06 8.37 -12.60
CA LYS A 28 -12.07 7.90 -13.57
C LYS A 28 -11.80 6.48 -14.07
N LEU A 29 -11.24 5.63 -13.20
CA LEU A 29 -10.95 4.22 -13.46
C LEU A 29 -11.88 3.35 -12.61
N LYS A 30 -12.39 2.27 -13.19
CA LYS A 30 -13.17 1.28 -12.43
C LYS A 30 -12.22 0.43 -11.58
N LEU A 31 -12.68 0.04 -10.40
CA LEU A 31 -11.98 -0.98 -9.60
C LEU A 31 -12.09 -2.33 -10.30
N VAL A 32 -11.01 -3.11 -10.20
CA VAL A 32 -10.98 -4.51 -10.67
C VAL A 32 -12.03 -5.31 -9.90
N ASN A 33 -12.80 -6.11 -10.62
CA ASN A 33 -13.76 -7.00 -10.00
C ASN A 33 -13.01 -8.16 -9.30
N THR A 34 -13.08 -8.18 -7.97
CA THR A 34 -12.41 -9.16 -7.12
C THR A 34 -13.37 -9.73 -6.10
N ASN A 35 -13.17 -11.00 -5.76
CA ASN A 35 -13.82 -11.66 -4.64
C ASN A 35 -12.76 -11.96 -3.58
N ILE A 36 -12.77 -11.21 -2.48
CA ILE A 36 -11.88 -11.40 -1.34
C ILE A 36 -12.75 -11.80 -0.16
N LYS A 37 -12.47 -12.96 0.43
CA LYS A 37 -13.21 -13.52 1.56
C LYS A 37 -12.32 -14.35 2.46
N ASN A 38 -12.77 -14.60 3.67
CA ASN A 38 -12.12 -15.52 4.58
C ASN A 38 -12.86 -16.88 4.55
N PHE A 39 -12.10 -17.96 4.64
CA PHE A 39 -12.64 -19.28 4.96
C PHE A 39 -12.99 -19.36 6.46
N ALA A 40 -13.67 -20.45 6.86
CA ALA A 40 -14.10 -20.65 8.22
C ALA A 40 -12.95 -20.76 9.25
N ASP A 41 -11.78 -21.17 8.79
CA ASP A 41 -10.53 -21.27 9.56
C ASP A 41 -9.73 -19.97 9.59
N GLY A 42 -10.21 -18.91 8.90
CA GLY A 42 -9.59 -17.60 8.84
C GLY A 42 -8.62 -17.39 7.68
N GLU A 43 -8.35 -18.41 6.86
CA GLU A 43 -7.54 -18.24 5.65
C GLU A 43 -8.20 -17.28 4.66
N ILE A 44 -7.40 -16.43 4.04
CA ILE A 44 -7.88 -15.44 3.08
C ILE A 44 -7.86 -16.02 1.67
N TYR A 45 -8.97 -15.87 0.97
CA TYR A 45 -9.12 -16.23 -0.44
C TYR A 45 -9.22 -14.97 -1.29
N VAL A 46 -8.44 -14.92 -2.38
CA VAL A 46 -8.45 -13.82 -3.35
C VAL A 46 -8.69 -14.37 -4.75
N GLU A 47 -9.71 -13.84 -5.42
CA GLU A 47 -10.06 -14.18 -6.80
C GLU A 47 -10.23 -12.92 -7.63
N ILE A 48 -9.62 -12.89 -8.82
CA ILE A 48 -9.72 -11.79 -9.78
C ILE A 48 -10.69 -12.20 -10.88
N ASN A 49 -11.84 -11.52 -10.95
CA ASN A 49 -12.96 -11.90 -11.84
C ASN A 49 -12.96 -11.16 -13.19
N GLU A 50 -11.80 -10.63 -13.59
CA GLU A 50 -11.64 -10.01 -14.92
C GLU A 50 -10.24 -10.21 -15.49
N ASN A 51 -10.10 -10.03 -16.79
CA ASN A 51 -8.81 -10.15 -17.46
C ASN A 51 -7.94 -8.92 -17.15
N ILE A 52 -6.78 -9.18 -16.54
CA ILE A 52 -5.76 -8.17 -16.20
C ILE A 52 -4.43 -8.41 -16.91
N ARG A 53 -4.34 -9.42 -17.77
CA ARG A 53 -3.10 -9.78 -18.48
C ARG A 53 -2.52 -8.57 -19.22
N GLY A 54 -1.23 -8.32 -19.00
CA GLY A 54 -0.50 -7.25 -19.68
C GLY A 54 -0.82 -5.83 -19.19
N ASN A 55 -1.68 -5.66 -18.18
CA ASN A 55 -2.00 -4.36 -17.59
C ASN A 55 -1.06 -4.02 -16.42
N SER A 56 -0.85 -2.72 -16.17
CA SER A 56 -0.24 -2.24 -14.94
C SER A 56 -1.31 -2.12 -13.85
N VAL A 57 -1.12 -2.81 -12.72
CA VAL A 57 -2.12 -2.88 -11.65
C VAL A 57 -1.60 -2.24 -10.37
N PHE A 58 -2.41 -1.36 -9.79
CA PHE A 58 -2.18 -0.73 -8.49
C PHE A 58 -3.05 -1.44 -7.46
N VAL A 59 -2.43 -2.10 -6.48
CA VAL A 59 -3.11 -2.77 -5.36
C VAL A 59 -3.17 -1.80 -4.20
N ILE A 60 -4.36 -1.36 -3.81
CA ILE A 60 -4.55 -0.46 -2.67
C ILE A 60 -4.93 -1.28 -1.45
N GLN A 61 -3.99 -1.45 -0.52
CA GLN A 61 -4.19 -2.19 0.72
C GLN A 61 -3.31 -1.61 1.83
N SER A 62 -3.92 -1.08 2.86
CA SER A 62 -3.22 -0.65 4.09
C SER A 62 -2.86 -1.87 4.93
N THR A 63 -1.69 -1.86 5.57
CA THR A 63 -1.31 -2.89 6.54
C THR A 63 -1.45 -2.40 7.99
N ALA A 64 -2.44 -1.51 8.22
CA ALA A 64 -2.89 -1.11 9.55
C ALA A 64 -3.64 -2.29 10.24
N THR A 65 -4.16 -2.05 11.44
CA THR A 65 -4.90 -3.07 12.20
C THR A 65 -6.18 -3.53 11.46
N PRO A 66 -6.41 -4.86 11.38
CA PRO A 66 -5.58 -5.99 11.84
C PRO A 66 -4.37 -6.23 10.92
N ALA A 67 -3.16 -5.96 11.45
CA ALA A 67 -1.97 -5.83 10.61
C ALA A 67 -1.57 -7.14 9.90
N ASN A 68 -1.70 -8.29 10.57
CA ASN A 68 -1.31 -9.58 10.01
C ASN A 68 -2.24 -9.99 8.88
N ASP A 69 -3.54 -9.84 9.07
CA ASP A 69 -4.55 -10.21 8.07
C ASP A 69 -4.43 -9.30 6.85
N ASN A 70 -4.32 -7.99 7.07
CA ASN A 70 -4.15 -7.01 5.99
C ASN A 70 -2.83 -7.19 5.22
N LEU A 71 -1.75 -7.60 5.89
CA LEU A 71 -0.50 -7.92 5.23
C LEU A 71 -0.64 -9.19 4.40
N MET A 72 -1.22 -10.26 4.97
CA MET A 72 -1.42 -11.51 4.22
C MET A 72 -2.33 -11.29 3.01
N GLU A 73 -3.41 -10.53 3.16
CA GLU A 73 -4.29 -10.17 2.04
C GLU A 73 -3.53 -9.42 0.94
N LEU A 74 -2.67 -8.45 1.30
CA LEU A 74 -1.83 -7.75 0.33
C LEU A 74 -0.95 -8.72 -0.46
N LEU A 75 -0.26 -9.65 0.23
CA LEU A 75 0.63 -10.63 -0.41
C LEU A 75 -0.14 -11.54 -1.36
N LEU A 76 -1.32 -12.01 -0.95
CA LEU A 76 -2.18 -12.84 -1.79
C LEU A 76 -2.72 -12.08 -3.00
N CYS A 77 -3.10 -10.81 -2.86
CA CYS A 77 -3.48 -9.96 -3.98
C CYS A 77 -2.35 -9.81 -4.99
N ILE A 78 -1.12 -9.58 -4.53
CA ILE A 78 0.07 -9.45 -5.41
C ILE A 78 0.35 -10.77 -6.13
N ASP A 79 0.33 -11.91 -5.43
CA ASP A 79 0.55 -13.22 -6.04
C ASP A 79 -0.54 -13.55 -7.08
N ALA A 80 -1.81 -13.30 -6.78
CA ALA A 80 -2.92 -13.50 -7.71
C ALA A 80 -2.74 -12.66 -8.99
N LEU A 81 -2.32 -11.40 -8.87
CA LEU A 81 -2.02 -10.53 -10.01
C LEU A 81 -0.84 -11.05 -10.84
N ARG A 82 0.24 -11.48 -10.18
CA ARG A 82 1.41 -12.07 -10.83
C ARG A 82 1.03 -13.31 -11.63
N ARG A 83 0.27 -14.23 -11.04
CA ARG A 83 -0.24 -15.45 -11.69
C ARG A 83 -1.20 -15.15 -12.82
N SER A 84 -1.93 -14.04 -12.75
CA SER A 84 -2.80 -13.55 -13.81
C SER A 84 -2.06 -12.78 -14.92
N SER A 85 -0.72 -12.78 -14.89
CA SER A 85 0.16 -12.14 -15.88
C SER A 85 -0.05 -10.63 -15.99
N ALA A 86 -0.27 -9.94 -14.86
CA ALA A 86 -0.14 -8.49 -14.81
C ALA A 86 1.26 -8.07 -15.31
N LYS A 87 1.36 -6.95 -16.01
CA LYS A 87 2.64 -6.47 -16.56
C LYS A 87 3.51 -5.87 -15.47
N ASN A 88 2.91 -5.02 -14.63
CA ASN A 88 3.57 -4.40 -13.49
C ASN A 88 2.58 -4.36 -12.32
N ILE A 89 3.07 -4.59 -11.11
CA ILE A 89 2.28 -4.58 -9.88
C ILE A 89 2.86 -3.52 -8.95
N THR A 90 2.08 -2.48 -8.67
CA THR A 90 2.43 -1.45 -7.68
C THR A 90 1.60 -1.66 -6.42
N ALA A 91 2.28 -1.95 -5.30
CA ALA A 91 1.65 -2.04 -4.00
C ALA A 91 1.48 -0.63 -3.40
N VAL A 92 0.24 -0.15 -3.30
CA VAL A 92 -0.11 1.13 -2.67
C VAL A 92 -0.53 0.83 -1.24
N ILE A 93 0.35 1.17 -0.30
CA ILE A 93 0.24 0.83 1.13
C ILE A 93 0.12 2.14 1.92
N PRO A 94 -1.10 2.68 2.13
CA PRO A 94 -1.29 3.98 2.80
C PRO A 94 -0.71 4.02 4.22
N TYR A 95 -0.73 2.90 4.93
CA TYR A 95 -0.03 2.72 6.19
C TYR A 95 0.81 1.44 6.11
N PHE A 96 2.14 1.58 6.27
CA PHE A 96 3.08 0.47 6.25
C PHE A 96 3.25 -0.08 7.68
N GLY A 97 2.60 -1.21 7.95
CA GLY A 97 2.69 -1.90 9.23
C GLY A 97 4.11 -2.45 9.50
N TYR A 98 4.42 -2.73 10.77
CA TYR A 98 5.75 -3.17 11.22
C TYR A 98 6.88 -2.16 11.03
N ALA A 99 6.63 -0.97 10.49
CA ALA A 99 7.64 0.06 10.23
C ALA A 99 8.41 0.51 11.48
N ARG A 100 7.78 0.44 12.67
CA ARG A 100 8.44 0.80 13.95
C ARG A 100 9.56 -0.16 14.36
N GLN A 101 9.65 -1.34 13.74
CA GLN A 101 10.69 -2.34 13.99
C GLN A 101 11.71 -2.32 12.85
N ASP A 102 12.34 -1.16 12.63
CA ASP A 102 13.31 -0.89 11.56
C ASP A 102 14.75 -1.16 11.97
N ARG A 103 14.99 -1.42 13.25
CA ARG A 103 16.32 -1.71 13.82
C ARG A 103 16.21 -2.61 15.05
N LYS A 104 17.32 -3.23 15.40
CA LYS A 104 17.42 -3.97 16.66
C LYS A 104 17.65 -2.99 17.81
N VAL A 105 16.68 -2.84 18.68
CA VAL A 105 16.80 -2.04 19.91
C VAL A 105 17.45 -2.85 21.04
N VAL A 106 17.16 -4.16 21.06
CA VAL A 106 17.73 -5.13 21.99
C VAL A 106 18.26 -6.35 21.25
N PRO A 107 19.20 -7.12 21.80
CA PRO A 107 19.72 -8.33 21.17
C PRO A 107 18.60 -9.36 20.88
N ARG A 108 18.77 -10.12 19.81
CA ARG A 108 17.89 -11.25 19.43
C ARG A 108 16.47 -10.85 19.04
N THR A 109 16.24 -9.60 18.61
CA THR A 109 14.97 -9.14 18.03
C THR A 109 15.03 -9.14 16.52
N SER A 110 13.85 -9.20 15.89
CA SER A 110 13.68 -9.07 14.45
C SER A 110 13.89 -7.62 13.98
N ILE A 111 14.17 -7.46 12.70
CA ILE A 111 13.97 -6.21 11.95
C ILE A 111 12.75 -6.45 11.07
N SER A 112 11.56 -6.31 11.67
CA SER A 112 10.32 -6.75 11.03
C SER A 112 9.97 -5.91 9.79
N ALA A 113 10.38 -4.63 9.77
CA ALA A 113 10.24 -3.79 8.58
C ALA A 113 10.98 -4.38 7.37
N LYS A 114 12.21 -4.90 7.55
CA LYS A 114 12.97 -5.57 6.46
C LYS A 114 12.31 -6.88 6.04
N LEU A 115 11.82 -7.67 7.00
CA LEU A 115 11.12 -8.92 6.69
C LEU A 115 9.88 -8.64 5.83
N VAL A 116 9.05 -7.67 6.22
CA VAL A 116 7.84 -7.31 5.47
C VAL A 116 8.18 -6.76 4.09
N SER A 117 9.23 -5.95 3.96
CA SER A 117 9.71 -5.46 2.66
C SER A 117 10.10 -6.61 1.73
N ASN A 118 10.81 -7.60 2.25
CA ASN A 118 11.20 -8.79 1.49
C ASN A 118 9.98 -9.62 1.07
N LEU A 119 8.99 -9.81 1.96
CA LEU A 119 7.77 -10.54 1.63
C LEU A 119 7.00 -9.89 0.48
N ILE A 120 6.84 -8.56 0.51
CA ILE A 120 6.14 -7.80 -0.54
C ILE A 120 6.89 -7.93 -1.88
N THR A 121 8.21 -7.76 -1.87
CA THR A 121 9.04 -7.91 -3.08
C THR A 121 8.96 -9.33 -3.63
N ASN A 122 9.10 -10.36 -2.79
CA ASN A 122 9.07 -11.75 -3.19
C ASN A 122 7.69 -12.21 -3.68
N ALA A 123 6.60 -11.64 -3.14
CA ALA A 123 5.25 -11.89 -3.66
C ALA A 123 5.10 -11.43 -5.11
N GLY A 124 5.88 -10.44 -5.55
CA GLY A 124 5.94 -10.00 -6.94
C GLY A 124 5.54 -8.55 -7.18
N ALA A 125 5.63 -7.69 -6.16
CA ALA A 125 5.51 -6.26 -6.37
C ALA A 125 6.73 -5.71 -7.14
N ASP A 126 6.50 -4.84 -8.11
CA ASP A 126 7.54 -4.15 -8.89
C ASP A 126 7.83 -2.74 -8.33
N ARG A 127 6.94 -2.20 -7.53
CA ARG A 127 7.03 -0.87 -6.91
C ARG A 127 6.16 -0.80 -5.67
N VAL A 128 6.56 0.03 -4.72
CA VAL A 128 5.76 0.37 -3.53
C VAL A 128 5.47 1.86 -3.52
N VAL A 129 4.24 2.23 -3.19
CA VAL A 129 3.83 3.60 -2.86
C VAL A 129 3.29 3.58 -1.44
N THR A 130 3.80 4.43 -0.58
CA THR A 130 3.37 4.53 0.82
C THR A 130 3.29 5.98 1.27
N VAL A 131 2.77 6.22 2.46
CA VAL A 131 2.61 7.58 3.01
C VAL A 131 3.26 7.61 4.39
N ASP A 132 4.10 8.63 4.63
CA ASP A 132 4.72 8.92 5.93
C ASP A 132 5.32 7.67 6.60
N LEU A 133 6.32 7.06 5.97
CA LEU A 133 7.08 5.98 6.60
C LEU A 133 7.60 6.40 7.97
N HIS A 134 7.52 5.51 8.94
CA HIS A 134 8.02 5.72 10.29
C HIS A 134 9.47 6.25 10.32
N ALA A 135 10.30 5.76 9.40
CA ALA A 135 11.67 6.23 9.21
C ALA A 135 12.02 6.17 7.72
N GLY A 136 12.67 7.22 7.20
CA GLY A 136 13.00 7.35 5.78
C GLY A 136 13.90 6.26 5.24
N GLN A 137 14.81 5.70 6.07
CA GLN A 137 15.72 4.62 5.70
C GLN A 137 15.00 3.30 5.36
N ILE A 138 13.73 3.11 5.75
CA ILE A 138 12.95 1.91 5.39
C ILE A 138 12.82 1.75 3.88
N GLN A 139 12.88 2.85 3.11
CA GLN A 139 12.93 2.79 1.65
C GLN A 139 14.09 1.92 1.15
N GLY A 140 15.22 1.96 1.83
CA GLY A 140 16.40 1.13 1.51
C GLY A 140 16.27 -0.35 1.89
N PHE A 141 15.16 -0.77 2.51
CA PHE A 141 14.90 -2.17 2.80
C PHE A 141 14.29 -2.93 1.61
N PHE A 142 13.78 -2.18 0.64
CA PHE A 142 13.23 -2.74 -0.60
C PHE A 142 14.30 -2.81 -1.69
N ASP A 143 14.31 -3.89 -2.45
CA ASP A 143 15.12 -4.04 -3.67
C ASP A 143 14.37 -3.55 -4.92
N ILE A 144 13.19 -2.93 -4.72
CA ILE A 144 12.33 -2.33 -5.74
C ILE A 144 12.09 -0.85 -5.43
N PRO A 145 11.72 -0.02 -6.41
CA PRO A 145 11.46 1.40 -6.19
C PRO A 145 10.36 1.63 -5.15
N VAL A 146 10.58 2.63 -4.28
CA VAL A 146 9.64 3.05 -3.24
C VAL A 146 9.37 4.54 -3.36
N ASP A 147 8.10 4.91 -3.47
CA ASP A 147 7.63 6.29 -3.41
C ASP A 147 7.03 6.53 -2.02
N ASN A 148 7.76 7.22 -1.15
CA ASN A 148 7.26 7.66 0.14
C ASN A 148 6.63 9.05 0.00
N LEU A 149 5.32 9.11 -0.02
CA LEU A 149 4.55 10.35 -0.09
C LEU A 149 4.44 10.96 1.30
N PHE A 150 4.32 12.30 1.36
CA PHE A 150 4.15 13.03 2.62
C PHE A 150 2.75 13.63 2.70
N ALA A 151 2.07 13.44 3.82
CA ALA A 151 0.75 14.03 4.10
C ALA A 151 0.84 15.53 4.47
N THR A 152 2.04 16.03 4.78
CA THR A 152 2.29 17.44 5.16
C THR A 152 1.59 18.46 4.24
N PRO A 153 1.64 18.37 2.89
CA PRO A 153 0.94 19.34 2.03
C PRO A 153 -0.58 19.31 2.20
N ILE A 154 -1.14 18.13 2.54
CA ILE A 154 -2.58 17.95 2.77
C ILE A 154 -2.96 18.64 4.08
N PHE A 155 -2.22 18.37 5.16
CA PHE A 155 -2.43 19.00 6.46
C PHE A 155 -2.25 20.51 6.40
N ALA A 156 -1.19 21.00 5.77
CA ALA A 156 -0.94 22.43 5.61
C ALA A 156 -2.10 23.14 4.88
N ARG A 157 -2.62 22.53 3.81
CA ARG A 157 -3.78 23.05 3.08
C ARG A 157 -5.05 23.04 3.94
N HIS A 158 -5.27 21.97 4.69
CA HIS A 158 -6.43 21.87 5.58
C HIS A 158 -6.38 22.92 6.69
N ILE A 159 -5.24 23.06 7.36
CA ILE A 159 -5.02 24.07 8.42
C ILE A 159 -5.26 25.49 7.89
N LYS A 160 -4.63 25.85 6.76
CA LYS A 160 -4.82 27.16 6.12
C LYS A 160 -6.28 27.46 5.80
N ARG A 161 -7.07 26.44 5.44
CA ARG A 161 -8.51 26.62 5.12
C ARG A 161 -9.38 26.75 6.37
N LYS A 162 -9.04 26.02 7.43
CA LYS A 162 -9.88 25.92 8.64
C LYS A 162 -9.52 26.95 9.70
N ILE A 163 -8.24 27.28 9.83
CA ILE A 163 -7.73 28.14 10.89
C ILE A 163 -7.26 29.45 10.26
N LYS A 164 -7.99 30.52 10.55
CA LYS A 164 -7.71 31.88 10.03
C LYS A 164 -6.79 32.70 10.94
N SER A 165 -6.23 32.12 12.01
CA SER A 165 -5.32 32.80 12.92
C SER A 165 -3.95 33.01 12.25
N LYS A 166 -3.34 34.19 12.49
CA LYS A 166 -1.95 34.47 12.08
C LYS A 166 -0.93 33.93 13.07
N ASN A 167 -1.35 33.61 14.31
CA ASN A 167 -0.50 33.11 15.38
C ASN A 167 -0.78 31.60 15.58
N LEU A 168 -0.20 30.79 14.72
CA LEU A 168 -0.29 29.33 14.79
C LEU A 168 0.99 28.76 15.38
N ILE A 169 0.83 27.86 16.34
CA ILE A 169 1.92 27.05 16.89
C ILE A 169 1.58 25.59 16.59
N CYS A 170 2.52 24.87 15.98
CA CYS A 170 2.44 23.42 15.82
C CYS A 170 3.19 22.76 16.99
N VAL A 171 2.53 21.84 17.68
CA VAL A 171 3.11 21.07 18.77
C VAL A 171 3.21 19.63 18.33
N ALA A 172 4.44 19.08 18.34
CA ALA A 172 4.66 17.65 18.16
C ALA A 172 4.54 16.93 19.51
N PRO A 173 3.96 15.72 19.56
CA PRO A 173 3.84 14.96 20.80
C PRO A 173 5.18 14.38 21.27
N ASP A 174 6.14 14.25 20.37
CA ASP A 174 7.47 13.72 20.61
C ASP A 174 8.53 14.40 19.71
N VAL A 175 9.77 13.97 19.80
CA VAL A 175 10.92 14.53 19.08
C VAL A 175 11.16 13.80 17.74
N GLY A 176 10.35 12.79 17.41
CA GLY A 176 10.50 11.94 16.23
C GLY A 176 9.75 12.43 14.99
#